data_8059466cf7e67c9a581a6461d16034d1
#
_entry.id   8059466cf7e67c9a581a6461d16034d1
#
_cell.length_a   1.000
_cell.length_b   1.000
_cell.length_c   1.000
_cell.angle_alpha   90.00
_cell.angle_beta   90.00
_cell.angle_gamma   90.00
#
_symmetry.space_group_name_H-M   'P 1'
#
loop_
_entity.id
_entity.type
_entity.pdbx_description
1 polymer ?
#
loop_
_entity_poly.entity_id
_entity_poly.type
_entity_poly.pdbx_seq_one_letter_code
_entity_poly.pdbx_strand_id
1 'polypeptide(L)'
;MKVVRCSLMPRRWCINLFGVAVSGDTSWIDRRVVNHERIHTAQMRELLFVPFYVLYGIEWLVRLVLCFSFMRAYRSMSFEREAYGNDADMGYLERRRAYAWLGYVFKSQ
;
A
#
# COMPACT_ATOMS: atom_id res chain seq x y z
N MET A 1 14.49 3.48 -1.33
CA MET A 1 13.65 3.25 -0.14
C MET A 1 14.41 2.39 0.86
N LYS A 2 14.33 2.75 2.12
CA LYS A 2 14.95 1.97 3.17
C LYS A 2 14.08 0.76 3.53
N VAL A 3 14.70 -0.42 3.61
CA VAL A 3 14.03 -1.66 4.00
C VAL A 3 14.68 -2.15 5.28
N VAL A 4 13.86 -2.44 6.29
CA VAL A 4 14.33 -2.84 7.62
C VAL A 4 13.74 -4.19 7.99
N ARG A 5 14.56 -5.06 8.54
CA ARG A 5 14.13 -6.33 9.08
C ARG A 5 13.74 -6.17 10.55
N CYS A 6 12.56 -6.70 10.90
CA CYS A 6 12.10 -6.74 12.28
C CYS A 6 11.68 -8.17 12.60
N SER A 7 12.38 -8.83 13.51
CA SER A 7 12.14 -10.24 13.86
C SER A 7 10.79 -10.48 14.53
N LEU A 8 10.13 -9.42 15.03
CA LEU A 8 8.82 -9.52 15.66
C LEU A 8 7.69 -9.57 14.65
N MET A 9 7.98 -9.28 13.38
CA MET A 9 6.98 -9.29 12.30
C MET A 9 6.93 -10.62 11.57
N PRO A 10 5.76 -11.01 11.03
CA PRO A 10 5.68 -12.16 10.13
C PRO A 10 6.63 -12.01 8.93
N ARG A 11 7.22 -13.14 8.51
CA ARG A 11 8.27 -13.14 7.47
C ARG A 11 7.80 -12.59 6.12
N ARG A 12 6.54 -12.87 5.75
CA ARG A 12 6.01 -12.52 4.43
C ARG A 12 5.15 -11.25 4.44
N TRP A 13 5.18 -10.52 5.53
CA TRP A 13 4.49 -9.24 5.64
C TRP A 13 5.48 -8.10 5.39
N CYS A 14 5.01 -7.06 4.73
CA CYS A 14 5.75 -5.83 4.55
C CYS A 14 4.83 -4.67 4.91
N ILE A 15 5.25 -3.89 5.89
CA ILE A 15 4.51 -2.71 6.35
C ILE A 15 5.33 -1.47 6.00
N ASN A 16 4.66 -0.44 5.50
CA ASN A 16 5.28 0.85 5.25
C ASN A 16 5.04 1.77 6.45
N LEU A 17 6.10 2.07 7.19
CA LEU A 17 6.06 3.00 8.31
C LEU A 17 6.74 4.31 7.91
N PHE A 18 5.92 5.31 7.58
CA PHE A 18 6.39 6.66 7.22
C PHE A 18 7.47 6.66 6.13
N GLY A 19 7.34 5.76 5.15
CA GLY A 19 8.26 5.66 4.04
C GLY A 19 9.37 4.63 4.21
N VAL A 20 9.37 3.89 5.32
CA VAL A 20 10.32 2.80 5.57
C VAL A 20 9.59 1.47 5.49
N ALA A 21 10.06 0.55 4.65
CA ALA A 21 9.48 -0.78 4.54
C ALA A 21 10.05 -1.67 5.64
N VAL A 22 9.17 -2.33 6.40
CA VAL A 22 9.54 -3.20 7.52
C VAL A 22 8.94 -4.58 7.30
N SER A 23 9.75 -5.62 7.42
CA SER A 23 9.31 -7.01 7.24
C SER A 23 10.07 -7.92 8.20
N GLY A 24 9.48 -9.09 8.50
CA GLY A 24 10.16 -10.12 9.29
C GLY A 24 11.29 -10.82 8.53
N ASP A 25 11.23 -10.81 7.21
CA ASP A 25 12.27 -11.35 6.33
C ASP A 25 12.37 -10.45 5.11
N THR A 26 13.54 -9.88 4.86
CA THR A 26 13.74 -8.97 3.72
C THR A 26 14.22 -9.68 2.46
N SER A 27 14.51 -10.97 2.52
CA SER A 27 15.06 -11.72 1.38
C SER A 27 14.09 -11.84 0.21
N TRP A 28 12.77 -11.79 0.45
CA TRP A 28 11.75 -11.90 -0.59
C TRP A 28 11.39 -10.55 -1.22
N ILE A 29 11.89 -9.45 -0.64
CA ILE A 29 11.53 -8.11 -1.09
C ILE A 29 12.36 -7.76 -2.33
N ASP A 30 11.70 -7.76 -3.47
CA ASP A 30 12.31 -7.45 -4.77
C ASP A 30 11.96 -6.02 -5.21
N ARG A 31 12.33 -5.68 -6.45
CA ARG A 31 12.09 -4.35 -7.01
C ARG A 31 10.61 -4.02 -7.10
N ARG A 32 9.77 -5.00 -7.38
CA ARG A 32 8.33 -4.81 -7.47
C ARG A 32 7.73 -4.48 -6.10
N VAL A 33 8.14 -5.20 -5.05
CA VAL A 33 7.68 -4.94 -3.68
C VAL A 33 8.14 -3.55 -3.24
N VAL A 34 9.37 -3.19 -3.50
CA VAL A 34 9.88 -1.84 -3.19
C VAL A 34 9.08 -0.77 -3.92
N ASN A 35 8.79 -0.98 -5.21
CA ASN A 35 7.99 -0.03 -5.99
C ASN A 35 6.57 0.10 -5.42
N HIS A 36 5.96 -1.01 -5.01
CA HIS A 36 4.66 -1.05 -4.35
C HIS A 36 4.67 -0.15 -3.09
N GLU A 37 5.68 -0.32 -2.24
CA GLU A 37 5.78 0.48 -1.00
C GLU A 37 6.08 1.94 -1.30
N ARG A 38 6.82 2.25 -2.35
CA ARG A 38 7.06 3.63 -2.78
C ARG A 38 5.77 4.31 -3.26
N ILE A 39 4.87 3.57 -3.88
CA ILE A 39 3.55 4.09 -4.26
C ILE A 39 2.78 4.46 -3.00
N HIS A 40 2.77 3.60 -1.98
CA HIS A 40 2.16 3.94 -0.68
C HIS A 40 2.80 5.16 -0.04
N THR A 41 4.12 5.33 -0.16
CA THR A 41 4.79 6.51 0.37
C THR A 41 4.30 7.79 -0.32
N ALA A 42 4.06 7.73 -1.63
CA ALA A 42 3.49 8.86 -2.36
C ALA A 42 2.07 9.20 -1.86
N GLN A 43 1.25 8.16 -1.63
CA GLN A 43 -0.08 8.34 -1.04
C GLN A 43 0.00 8.96 0.37
N MET A 44 0.96 8.49 1.18
CA MET A 44 1.17 9.03 2.53
C MET A 44 1.55 10.50 2.51
N ARG A 45 2.43 10.89 1.60
CA ARG A 45 2.86 12.30 1.46
C ARG A 45 1.68 13.19 1.09
N GLU A 46 0.80 12.73 0.22
CA GLU A 46 -0.40 13.49 -0.18
C GLU A 46 -1.33 13.74 1.00
N LEU A 47 -1.39 12.81 1.93
CA LEU A 47 -2.28 12.85 3.09
C LEU A 47 -1.55 13.21 4.39
N LEU A 48 -0.31 13.69 4.30
CA LEU A 48 0.50 14.13 5.44
C LEU A 48 0.73 13.00 6.47
N PHE A 49 0.90 11.78 6.00
CA PHE A 49 1.24 10.55 6.74
C PHE A 49 0.16 10.09 7.71
N VAL A 50 -0.03 10.75 8.87
CA VAL A 50 -0.98 10.27 9.89
C VAL A 50 -2.42 10.16 9.35
N PRO A 51 -2.96 11.16 8.65
CA PRO A 51 -4.28 11.00 8.02
C PRO A 51 -4.35 9.84 7.03
N PHE A 52 -3.25 9.48 6.36
CA PHE A 52 -3.24 8.30 5.49
C PHE A 52 -3.63 7.05 6.26
N TYR A 53 -3.02 6.81 7.42
CA TYR A 53 -3.30 5.60 8.21
C TYR A 53 -4.75 5.58 8.70
N VAL A 54 -5.29 6.73 9.08
CA VAL A 54 -6.69 6.85 9.50
C VAL A 54 -7.63 6.50 8.34
N LEU A 55 -7.42 7.09 7.17
CA LEU A 55 -8.24 6.82 5.99
C LEU A 55 -8.08 5.39 5.51
N TYR A 56 -6.86 4.86 5.56
CA TYR A 56 -6.58 3.46 5.20
C TYR A 56 -7.39 2.51 6.09
N GLY A 57 -7.35 2.73 7.40
CA GLY A 57 -8.11 1.91 8.35
C GLY A 57 -9.62 2.01 8.14
N ILE A 58 -10.13 3.22 7.91
CA ILE A 58 -11.55 3.45 7.66
C ILE A 58 -11.99 2.74 6.37
N GLU A 59 -11.25 2.90 5.29
CA GLU A 59 -11.59 2.25 4.01
C GLU A 59 -11.59 0.73 4.17
N TRP A 60 -10.58 0.17 4.87
CA TRP A 60 -10.52 -1.26 5.10
C TRP A 60 -11.74 -1.77 5.88
N LEU A 61 -12.15 -1.05 6.93
CA LEU A 61 -13.32 -1.44 7.73
C LEU A 61 -14.61 -1.39 6.90
N VAL A 62 -14.79 -0.36 6.08
CA VAL A 62 -15.95 -0.25 5.20
C VAL A 62 -15.97 -1.42 4.21
N ARG A 63 -14.84 -1.73 3.57
CA ARG A 63 -14.74 -2.84 2.64
C ARG A 63 -14.97 -4.19 3.33
N LEU A 64 -14.48 -4.34 4.56
CA LEU A 64 -14.67 -5.55 5.35
C LEU A 64 -16.15 -5.80 5.63
N VAL A 65 -16.89 -4.76 6.01
CA VAL A 65 -18.34 -4.88 6.23
C VAL A 65 -19.07 -5.28 4.96
N LEU A 66 -18.60 -4.81 3.80
CA LEU A 66 -19.23 -5.09 2.51
C LEU A 66 -18.94 -6.50 1.99
N CYS A 67 -17.76 -7.06 2.27
CA CYS A 67 -17.35 -8.33 1.66
C CYS A 67 -17.07 -9.46 2.65
N PHE A 68 -17.08 -9.20 3.96
CA PHE A 68 -16.89 -10.18 5.04
C PHE A 68 -15.63 -11.05 4.89
N SER A 69 -14.56 -10.50 4.32
CA SER A 69 -13.28 -11.19 4.18
C SER A 69 -12.15 -10.19 4.36
N PHE A 70 -11.25 -10.48 5.30
CA PHE A 70 -10.10 -9.61 5.58
C PHE A 70 -9.25 -9.39 4.32
N MET A 71 -8.97 -10.46 3.59
CA MET A 71 -8.11 -10.39 2.41
C MET A 71 -8.77 -9.69 1.24
N ARG A 72 -10.06 -9.96 1.01
CA ARG A 72 -10.81 -9.28 -0.06
C ARG A 72 -10.98 -7.80 0.25
N ALA A 73 -11.23 -7.46 1.52
CA ALA A 73 -11.30 -6.06 1.94
C ALA A 73 -9.97 -5.34 1.65
N TYR A 74 -8.86 -5.96 2.05
CA TYR A 74 -7.51 -5.42 1.81
C TYR A 74 -7.25 -5.22 0.31
N ARG A 75 -7.50 -6.24 -0.51
CA ARG A 75 -7.24 -6.19 -1.95
C ARG A 75 -8.16 -5.22 -2.69
N SER A 76 -9.32 -4.90 -2.15
CA SER A 76 -10.29 -4.00 -2.79
C SER A 76 -10.09 -2.52 -2.43
N MET A 77 -9.21 -2.21 -1.47
CA MET A 77 -8.94 -0.83 -1.06
C MET A 77 -8.37 -0.01 -2.20
N SER A 78 -8.78 1.26 -2.29
CA SER A 78 -8.29 2.15 -3.34
C SER A 78 -6.76 2.30 -3.30
N PHE A 79 -6.19 2.44 -2.09
CA PHE A 79 -4.75 2.56 -1.91
C PHE A 79 -4.01 1.32 -2.40
N GLU A 80 -4.52 0.12 -2.08
CA GLU A 80 -3.90 -1.13 -2.50
C GLU A 80 -4.12 -1.40 -3.99
N ARG A 81 -5.27 -1.04 -4.52
CA ARG A 81 -5.55 -1.24 -5.95
C ARG A 81 -4.64 -0.38 -6.81
N GLU A 82 -4.38 0.85 -6.41
CA GLU A 82 -3.39 1.68 -7.11
C GLU A 82 -2.02 1.03 -7.06
N ALA A 83 -1.58 0.59 -5.87
CA ALA A 83 -0.25 0.01 -5.69
C ALA A 83 -0.09 -1.31 -6.44
N TYR A 84 -1.02 -2.26 -6.26
CA TYR A 84 -0.95 -3.56 -6.95
C TYR A 84 -1.09 -3.43 -8.46
N GLY A 85 -1.89 -2.48 -8.94
CA GLY A 85 -2.10 -2.28 -10.36
C GLY A 85 -0.90 -1.68 -11.08
N ASN A 86 0.04 -1.06 -10.36
CA ASN A 86 1.13 -0.30 -10.95
C ASN A 86 2.52 -0.67 -10.43
N ASP A 87 2.63 -1.63 -9.50
CA ASP A 87 3.91 -1.95 -8.86
C ASP A 87 4.90 -2.65 -9.80
N ALA A 88 4.43 -3.25 -10.89
CA ALA A 88 5.31 -3.84 -11.90
C ALA A 88 5.88 -2.80 -12.87
N ASP A 89 5.33 -1.58 -12.88
CA ASP A 89 5.78 -0.48 -13.74
C ASP A 89 6.77 0.39 -12.98
N MET A 90 8.07 0.19 -13.21
CA MET A 90 9.12 0.89 -12.49
C MET A 90 9.15 2.40 -12.76
N GLY A 91 8.54 2.86 -13.85
CA GLY A 91 8.43 4.28 -14.18
C GLY A 91 7.13 4.93 -13.74
N TYR A 92 6.24 4.18 -13.05
CA TYR A 92 4.92 4.68 -12.70
C TYR A 92 4.98 5.97 -11.87
N LEU A 93 5.82 6.01 -10.84
CA LEU A 93 5.88 7.17 -9.94
C LEU A 93 6.31 8.46 -10.65
N GLU A 94 7.07 8.36 -11.73
CA GLU A 94 7.47 9.53 -12.53
C GLU A 94 6.30 10.14 -13.30
N ARG A 95 5.27 9.32 -13.60
CA ARG A 95 4.09 9.74 -14.37
C ARG A 95 2.84 9.87 -13.50
N ARG A 96 2.92 9.44 -12.26
CA ARG A 96 1.76 9.36 -11.36
C ARG A 96 1.15 10.73 -11.13
N ARG A 97 -0.17 10.82 -11.28
CA ARG A 97 -0.92 12.04 -10.97
C ARG A 97 -1.14 12.14 -9.44
N ALA A 98 -1.20 13.35 -8.94
CA ALA A 98 -1.54 13.60 -7.55
C ALA A 98 -2.91 12.99 -7.24
N TYR A 99 -3.03 12.36 -6.07
CA TYR A 99 -4.26 11.72 -5.60
C TYR A 99 -4.79 10.65 -6.57
N ALA A 100 -3.89 9.95 -7.26
CA ALA A 100 -4.27 8.92 -8.23
C ALA A 100 -5.13 7.81 -7.61
N TRP A 101 -4.95 7.52 -6.30
CA TRP A 101 -5.74 6.52 -5.59
C TRP A 101 -7.25 6.82 -5.60
N LEU A 102 -7.66 8.09 -5.71
CA LEU A 102 -9.07 8.45 -5.79
C LEU A 102 -9.78 7.80 -6.97
N GLY A 103 -9.08 7.60 -8.09
CA GLY A 103 -9.63 6.94 -9.26
C GLY A 103 -9.97 5.47 -9.05
N TYR A 104 -9.50 4.87 -7.95
CA TYR A 104 -9.73 3.45 -7.65
C TYR A 104 -10.82 3.22 -6.61
N VAL A 105 -11.37 4.28 -6.00
CA VAL A 105 -12.36 4.14 -4.91
C VAL A 105 -13.62 3.42 -5.38
N PHE A 106 -14.16 3.80 -6.54
CA PHE A 106 -15.38 3.23 -7.09
C PHE A 106 -15.14 2.35 -8.31
N LYS A 107 -13.88 2.09 -8.64
CA LYS A 107 -13.55 1.32 -9.84
C LYS A 107 -13.82 -0.16 -9.60
N SER A 108 -14.47 -0.81 -10.55
CA SER A 108 -14.70 -2.25 -10.53
C SER A 108 -13.37 -3.00 -10.63
N GLN A 109 -13.29 -4.13 -9.95
CA GLN A 109 -12.10 -4.98 -10.02
C GLN A 109 -12.03 -5.76 -11.33
#